data_31b6e8b8aee1258b37d11341d33eb849
#
_entry.id   31b6e8b8aee1258b37d11341d33eb849
#
_cell.length_a   1.000
_cell.length_b   1.000
_cell.length_c   1.000
_cell.angle_alpha   90.00
_cell.angle_beta   90.00
_cell.angle_gamma   90.00
#
_symmetry.space_group_name_H-M   'P 1'
#
loop_
_entity.id
_entity.type
_entity.pdbx_description
1 polymer ?
#
loop_
_entity_poly.entity_id
_entity_poly.type
_entity_poly.pdbx_seq_one_letter_code
_entity_poly.pdbx_strand_id
1 'polypeptide(L)'
;LPSCGLDIRTDEHITHTIPQKISGNKSFCLSLRVKRPMSDRRIQVLQGGRVIKEQTFKKANPAEMIQITVDASVLNCREDVEVKVV
;
A
#
# COMPACT_ATOMS: atom_id res chain seq x y z
N LEU A 1 16.85 2.76 -19.80
CA LEU A 1 17.00 2.22 -18.45
C LEU A 1 15.82 1.35 -18.08
N PRO A 2 16.09 0.20 -17.52
CA PRO A 2 15.00 -0.64 -17.07
C PRO A 2 14.25 0.03 -15.94
N SER A 3 12.94 0.02 -16.03
CA SER A 3 12.12 0.47 -14.92
C SER A 3 12.14 -0.58 -13.81
N CYS A 4 12.11 -0.14 -12.57
CA CYS A 4 12.02 -1.04 -11.43
C CYS A 4 10.57 -1.45 -11.25
N GLY A 5 10.19 -2.56 -11.85
CA GLY A 5 8.84 -3.07 -11.67
C GLY A 5 8.72 -3.75 -10.32
N LEU A 6 7.79 -3.28 -9.50
CA LEU A 6 7.50 -3.87 -8.20
C LEU A 6 6.05 -4.33 -8.17
N ASP A 7 5.83 -5.50 -7.57
CA ASP A 7 4.48 -5.98 -7.33
C ASP A 7 3.99 -5.48 -5.99
N ILE A 8 2.69 -5.25 -5.90
CA ILE A 8 2.06 -4.85 -4.65
C ILE A 8 1.31 -6.04 -4.08
N ARG A 9 1.69 -6.46 -2.89
CA ARG A 9 1.05 -7.55 -2.16
C ARG A 9 0.15 -6.97 -1.09
N THR A 10 -0.97 -7.63 -0.86
CA THR A 10 -1.95 -7.16 0.10
C THR A 10 -2.18 -8.19 1.19
N ASP A 11 -2.59 -7.70 2.36
CA ASP A 11 -3.01 -8.54 3.47
C ASP A 11 -4.40 -9.13 3.17
N GLU A 12 -4.78 -10.14 3.94
CA GLU A 12 -6.11 -10.77 3.82
C GLU A 12 -7.26 -9.81 4.10
N HIS A 13 -6.99 -8.69 4.76
CA HIS A 13 -8.01 -7.68 5.07
C HIS A 13 -8.28 -6.71 3.92
N ILE A 14 -7.53 -6.83 2.84
CA ILE A 14 -7.63 -5.92 1.69
C ILE A 14 -8.09 -6.71 0.47
N THR A 15 -9.10 -6.19 -0.24
CA THR A 15 -9.65 -6.90 -1.40
C THR A 15 -8.72 -6.83 -2.59
N HIS A 16 -8.26 -5.63 -2.92
CA HIS A 16 -7.31 -5.43 -4.02
C HIS A 16 -6.78 -4.01 -3.95
N THR A 17 -5.73 -3.76 -4.70
CA THR A 17 -5.12 -2.44 -4.80
C THR A 17 -5.04 -2.00 -6.25
N ILE A 18 -5.00 -0.70 -6.46
CA ILE A 18 -4.79 -0.07 -7.75
C ILE A 18 -3.72 1.00 -7.56
N PRO A 19 -2.60 0.96 -8.28
CA PRO A 19 -2.16 -0.09 -9.21
C PRO A 19 -1.70 -1.35 -8.52
N GLN A 20 -1.62 -2.45 -9.25
CA GLN A 20 -1.09 -3.71 -8.72
C GLN A 20 0.42 -3.81 -8.90
N LYS A 21 0.97 -2.99 -9.79
CA LYS A 21 2.40 -2.91 -10.05
C LYS A 21 2.82 -1.46 -10.11
N ILE A 22 4.01 -1.17 -9.62
CA ILE A 22 4.53 0.19 -9.59
C ILE A 22 5.99 0.20 -10.06
N SER A 23 6.45 1.41 -10.41
CA SER A 23 7.88 1.66 -10.58
C SER A 23 8.49 2.08 -9.26
N GLY A 24 9.61 1.48 -8.90
CA GLY A 24 10.29 1.82 -7.66
C GLY A 24 10.99 3.17 -7.69
N ASN A 25 10.98 3.85 -8.83
CA ASN A 25 11.66 5.13 -8.99
C ASN A 25 10.70 6.32 -9.15
N LYS A 26 9.42 6.11 -8.91
CA LYS A 26 8.41 7.16 -9.00
C LYS A 26 7.46 7.10 -7.82
N SER A 27 6.99 8.26 -7.40
CA SER A 27 5.92 8.33 -6.41
C SER A 27 4.64 7.78 -7.01
N PHE A 28 3.80 7.20 -6.17
CA PHE A 28 2.53 6.67 -6.63
C PHE A 28 1.45 6.86 -5.56
N CYS A 29 0.21 6.89 -6.04
CA CYS A 29 -0.96 6.93 -5.17
C CYS A 29 -1.59 5.55 -5.18
N LEU A 30 -1.61 4.91 -4.03
CA LEU A 30 -2.16 3.57 -3.87
C LEU A 30 -3.60 3.68 -3.44
N SER A 31 -4.49 3.05 -4.21
CA SER A 31 -5.92 2.99 -3.86
C SER A 31 -6.25 1.56 -3.47
N LEU A 32 -6.97 1.39 -2.37
CA LEU A 32 -7.32 0.07 -1.87
C LEU A 32 -8.68 0.10 -1.17
N ARG A 33 -9.25 -1.09 -1.00
CA ARG A 33 -10.49 -1.27 -0.25
C ARG A 33 -10.31 -2.40 0.75
N VAL A 34 -10.89 -2.23 1.94
CA VAL A 34 -10.89 -3.28 2.95
C VAL A 34 -12.04 -4.24 2.71
N LYS A 35 -11.90 -5.47 3.20
CA LYS A 35 -12.95 -6.49 3.04
C LYS A 35 -14.08 -6.32 4.02
N ARG A 36 -13.81 -5.74 5.18
CA ARG A 36 -14.79 -5.58 6.26
C ARG A 36 -14.69 -4.18 6.84
N PRO A 37 -15.78 -3.65 7.41
CA PRO A 37 -15.69 -2.40 8.14
C PRO A 37 -14.72 -2.54 9.31
N MET A 38 -13.86 -1.55 9.47
CA MET A 38 -12.87 -1.52 10.54
C MET A 38 -12.85 -0.14 11.17
N SER A 39 -12.49 -0.09 12.44
CA SER A 39 -12.30 1.17 13.15
C SER A 39 -10.99 1.15 13.90
N ASP A 40 -10.38 2.33 14.04
CA ASP A 40 -9.10 2.52 14.75
C ASP A 40 -8.02 1.57 14.23
N ARG A 41 -7.87 1.53 12.90
CA ARG A 41 -6.89 0.68 12.24
C ARG A 41 -5.82 1.49 11.56
N ARG A 42 -4.67 0.87 11.38
CA ARG A 42 -3.55 1.45 10.65
C ARG A 42 -3.26 0.61 9.43
N ILE A 43 -2.95 1.31 8.34
CA ILE A 43 -2.49 0.65 7.12
C ILE A 43 -1.01 0.96 6.98
N GLN A 44 -0.22 -0.08 6.87
CA GLN A 44 1.22 0.03 6.74
C GLN A 44 1.65 -0.45 5.37
N VAL A 45 2.50 0.33 4.72
CA VAL A 45 3.13 -0.03 3.46
C VAL A 45 4.57 -0.40 3.76
N LEU A 46 4.95 -1.61 3.41
CA LEU A 46 6.24 -2.17 3.75
C LEU A 46 7.03 -2.56 2.51
N GLN A 47 8.34 -2.53 2.63
CA GLN A 47 9.26 -3.13 1.68
C GLN A 47 10.32 -3.90 2.46
N GLY A 48 10.42 -5.22 2.18
CA GLY A 48 11.38 -6.07 2.84
C GLY A 48 11.23 -6.16 4.34
N GLY A 49 9.99 -6.04 4.85
CA GLY A 49 9.72 -6.04 6.27
C GLY A 49 9.89 -4.69 6.95
N ARG A 50 10.22 -3.65 6.17
CA ARG A 50 10.40 -2.30 6.71
C ARG A 50 9.17 -1.45 6.37
N VAL A 51 8.60 -0.78 7.36
CA VAL A 51 7.48 0.13 7.14
C VAL A 51 8.01 1.41 6.49
N ILE A 52 7.55 1.69 5.28
CA ILE A 52 7.96 2.90 4.55
C ILE A 52 6.87 3.97 4.59
N LYS A 53 5.63 3.57 4.89
CA LYS A 53 4.51 4.49 5.02
C LYS A 53 3.49 3.89 5.96
N GLU A 54 2.91 4.72 6.81
CA GLU A 54 1.85 4.30 7.72
C GLU A 54 0.77 5.36 7.74
N GLN A 55 -0.48 4.94 7.74
CA GLN A 55 -1.61 5.85 7.82
C GLN A 55 -2.68 5.26 8.72
N THR A 56 -3.17 6.08 9.65
CA THR A 56 -4.19 5.68 10.61
C THR A 56 -5.57 6.10 10.10
N PHE A 57 -6.54 5.24 10.27
CA PHE A 57 -7.93 5.51 9.91
C PHE A 57 -8.84 5.28 11.10
N LYS A 58 -9.73 6.23 11.35
CA LYS A 58 -10.74 6.06 12.38
C LYS A 58 -11.80 5.07 11.94
N LYS A 59 -12.15 5.09 10.66
CA LYS A 59 -13.10 4.16 10.06
C LYS A 59 -12.63 3.78 8.68
N ALA A 60 -12.68 2.50 8.37
CA ALA A 60 -12.43 1.98 7.05
C ALA A 60 -13.65 1.15 6.64
N ASN A 61 -14.23 1.47 5.50
CA ASN A 61 -15.46 0.86 5.01
C ASN A 61 -15.20 0.22 3.65
N PRO A 62 -15.66 -1.03 3.40
CA PRO A 62 -15.47 -1.66 2.09
C PRO A 62 -16.03 -0.86 0.91
N ALA A 63 -17.05 -0.04 1.15
CA ALA A 63 -17.63 0.80 0.10
C ALA A 63 -16.78 2.02 -0.22
N GLU A 64 -15.83 2.38 0.62
CA GLU A 64 -15.00 3.56 0.43
C GLU A 64 -13.59 3.15 0.01
N MET A 65 -13.05 3.90 -0.96
CA MET A 65 -11.70 3.69 -1.42
C MET A 65 -10.73 4.50 -0.58
N ILE A 66 -9.70 3.83 -0.09
CA ILE A 66 -8.65 4.46 0.70
C ILE A 66 -7.48 4.77 -0.22
N GLN A 67 -6.96 6.00 -0.14
CA GLN A 67 -5.84 6.43 -0.97
C GLN A 67 -4.64 6.76 -0.09
N ILE A 68 -3.50 6.19 -0.46
CA ILE A 68 -2.23 6.42 0.24
C ILE A 68 -1.20 6.82 -0.80
N THR A 69 -0.56 7.96 -0.60
CA THR A 69 0.51 8.44 -1.46
C THR A 69 1.85 8.01 -0.89
N VAL A 70 2.68 7.40 -1.71
CA VAL A 70 4.01 6.95 -1.32
C VAL A 70 5.04 7.66 -2.20
N ASP A 71 6.01 8.31 -1.56
CA ASP A 71 7.07 9.02 -2.28
C ASP A 71 8.14 8.06 -2.77
N ALA A 72 8.72 8.38 -3.93
CA ALA A 72 9.81 7.60 -4.49
C ALA A 72 11.04 7.58 -3.57
N SER A 73 11.21 8.60 -2.74
CA SER A 73 12.36 8.69 -1.85
C SER A 73 12.41 7.58 -0.80
N VAL A 74 11.26 7.00 -0.47
CA VAL A 74 11.19 5.91 0.51
C VAL A 74 11.14 4.53 -0.14
N LEU A 75 11.08 4.49 -1.47
CA LEU A 75 11.01 3.24 -2.23
C LEU A 75 12.40 2.77 -2.64
N ASN A 76 12.53 1.46 -2.80
CA ASN A 76 13.72 0.88 -3.41
C ASN A 76 13.29 -0.05 -4.54
N CYS A 77 14.23 -0.44 -5.40
CA CYS A 77 13.97 -1.28 -6.57
C CYS A 77 14.25 -2.75 -6.32
N ARG A 78 14.46 -3.13 -5.07
CA ARG A 78 14.92 -4.48 -4.75
C ARG A 78 13.82 -5.38 -4.24
N GLU A 79 12.78 -4.80 -3.66
CA GLU A 79 11.79 -5.57 -2.94
C GLU A 79 10.38 -5.13 -3.30
N ASP A 80 9.49 -6.09 -3.33
CA ASP A 80 8.08 -5.80 -3.59
C ASP A 80 7.46 -5.02 -2.44
N VAL A 81 6.39 -4.31 -2.76
CA VAL A 81 5.65 -3.54 -1.78
C VAL A 81 4.59 -4.45 -1.15
N GLU A 82 4.46 -4.35 0.15
CA GLU A 82 3.47 -5.09 0.91
C GLU A 82 2.59 -4.11 1.67
N VAL A 83 1.28 -4.34 1.65
CA VAL A 83 0.30 -3.50 2.33
C VAL A 83 -0.41 -4.34 3.38
N LYS A 84 -0.37 -3.89 4.63
CA LYS A 84 -0.98 -4.61 5.75
C LYS A 84 -1.88 -3.70 6.56
N VAL A 85 -2.89 -4.31 7.17
CA VAL A 85 -3.76 -3.64 8.15
C VAL A 85 -3.40 -4.17 9.53
N VAL A 86 -3.12 -3.27 10.45
CA VAL A 86 -2.78 -3.64 11.84
C VAL A 86 -3.70 -2.99 12.85
#